data_c66ffee4da860c63605c22794494b81e
#
_entry.id   c66ffee4da860c63605c22794494b81e
#
_cell.length_a   1.000
_cell.length_b   1.000
_cell.length_c   1.000
_cell.angle_alpha   90.00
_cell.angle_beta   90.00
_cell.angle_gamma   90.00
#
_symmetry.space_group_name_H-M   'P 1'
#
loop_
_entity.id
_entity.type
_entity.pdbx_description
1 polymer ?
#
loop_
_entity_poly.entity_id
_entity_poly.type
_entity_poly.pdbx_seq_one_letter_code
_entity_poly.pdbx_strand_id
1 'polypeptide(L)'
;MVLYHIDFHCSANNHMKAVGHRGMVTSPLDFHPVVKMPDEYWVFDFSRGPQSDFESHHQYSIGKYDERRPDMYTMPLFGGERNHHVGLDIGAPAGTEVFAFADGKIHSFGINEEDGSYGPTIITEHTVSLPVSVGSSQKSEVQTFWVLYGHLRLDSLDGLEVGQIFSAGQRLAFIGAEHENGGWPPHLHLQLSVNEPVGNDLPGVV
;
A
#
# COMPACT_ATOMS: atom_id res chain seq x y z
N MET A 1 -2.86 18.78 -0.98
CA MET A 1 -2.15 17.62 -1.54
C MET A 1 -0.66 17.90 -1.38
N VAL A 2 -0.05 17.39 -0.34
CA VAL A 2 1.41 17.51 -0.12
C VAL A 2 2.03 16.27 -0.70
N LEU A 3 2.59 16.40 -1.89
CA LEU A 3 3.43 15.39 -2.51
C LEU A 3 4.75 15.32 -1.74
N TYR A 4 5.04 14.19 -1.13
CA TYR A 4 6.40 13.89 -0.71
C TYR A 4 7.27 13.82 -1.97
N HIS A 5 8.18 14.77 -2.13
CA HIS A 5 9.22 14.70 -3.14
C HIS A 5 10.27 13.69 -2.63
N ILE A 6 10.26 12.50 -3.19
CA ILE A 6 11.37 11.57 -3.08
C ILE A 6 12.25 11.87 -4.28
N ASP A 7 13.39 12.50 -4.06
CA ASP A 7 14.37 12.71 -5.12
C ASP A 7 15.04 11.40 -5.49
N PHE A 8 14.69 10.87 -6.65
CA PHE A 8 15.30 9.68 -7.22
C PHE A 8 16.54 10.07 -8.03
N HIS A 9 17.72 9.68 -7.57
CA HIS A 9 18.92 9.74 -8.36
C HIS A 9 19.09 8.41 -9.12
N CYS A 10 18.87 8.46 -10.43
CA CYS A 10 19.10 7.33 -11.33
C CYS A 10 20.59 7.28 -11.70
N SER A 11 21.31 6.24 -11.30
CA SER A 11 22.61 5.92 -11.85
C SER A 11 22.46 5.07 -13.11
N ALA A 12 23.46 5.09 -14.02
CA ALA A 12 23.42 4.48 -15.34
C ALA A 12 23.18 2.95 -15.38
N ASN A 13 23.00 2.30 -14.25
CA ASN A 13 22.78 0.85 -14.10
C ASN A 13 21.42 0.49 -13.44
N ASN A 14 20.39 1.31 -13.55
CA ASN A 14 19.07 1.08 -12.95
C ASN A 14 19.06 0.78 -11.42
N HIS A 15 20.11 1.11 -10.71
CA HIS A 15 20.15 1.04 -9.25
C HIS A 15 19.68 2.37 -8.66
N MET A 16 18.46 2.40 -8.14
CA MET A 16 18.01 3.53 -7.34
C MET A 16 18.47 3.35 -5.89
N LYS A 17 19.38 4.21 -5.44
CA LYS A 17 19.63 4.40 -4.01
C LYS A 17 18.66 5.46 -3.50
N ALA A 18 17.75 5.08 -2.63
CA ALA A 18 17.00 6.04 -1.84
C ALA A 18 17.93 6.56 -0.73
N VAL A 19 18.42 7.77 -0.88
CA VAL A 19 19.12 8.47 0.21
C VAL A 19 18.05 9.13 1.06
N GLY A 20 17.68 8.48 2.16
CA GLY A 20 16.77 9.05 3.15
C GLY A 20 17.41 10.27 3.82
N HIS A 21 17.11 11.46 3.35
CA HIS A 21 17.35 12.67 4.11
C HIS A 21 16.34 12.72 5.26
N ARG A 22 16.79 12.45 6.49
CA ARG A 22 16.07 12.83 7.71
C ARG A 22 16.03 14.36 7.81
N GLY A 23 15.17 14.98 7.04
CA GLY A 23 14.68 16.32 7.34
C GLY A 23 13.58 16.18 8.38
N MET A 24 13.75 16.74 9.58
CA MET A 24 12.63 16.91 10.52
C MET A 24 11.59 17.80 9.83
N VAL A 25 10.61 17.18 9.18
CA VAL A 25 9.37 17.85 8.83
C VAL A 25 8.49 17.70 10.07
N THR A 26 8.34 18.76 10.84
CA THR A 26 7.29 18.88 11.84
C THR A 26 5.95 19.04 11.11
N SER A 27 5.49 17.94 10.51
CA SER A 27 4.14 17.84 9.98
C SER A 27 3.23 17.42 11.13
N PRO A 28 2.02 17.98 11.26
CA PRO A 28 1.03 17.49 12.24
C PRO A 28 0.53 16.07 11.96
N LEU A 29 1.03 15.42 10.91
CA LEU A 29 0.69 14.05 10.50
C LEU A 29 1.96 13.20 10.60
N ASP A 30 2.07 12.45 11.68
CA ASP A 30 3.18 11.52 11.89
C ASP A 30 2.75 10.13 11.39
N PHE A 31 3.13 9.81 10.14
CA PHE A 31 2.83 8.53 9.54
C PHE A 31 3.95 7.52 9.84
N HIS A 32 3.54 6.31 10.21
CA HIS A 32 4.46 5.21 10.43
C HIS A 32 4.69 4.41 9.14
N PRO A 33 5.91 3.94 8.84
CA PRO A 33 6.15 3.01 7.74
C PRO A 33 5.34 1.71 7.91
N VAL A 34 4.59 1.32 6.88
CA VAL A 34 3.76 0.11 6.92
C VAL A 34 4.57 -1.18 6.83
N VAL A 35 5.76 -1.13 6.25
CA VAL A 35 6.76 -2.21 6.21
C VAL A 35 8.12 -1.60 6.53
N LYS A 36 8.93 -2.31 7.32
CA LYS A 36 10.32 -1.91 7.58
C LYS A 36 11.18 -2.27 6.37
N MET A 37 11.42 -1.29 5.52
CA MET A 37 12.25 -1.45 4.32
C MET A 37 13.74 -1.41 4.67
N PRO A 38 14.59 -2.23 4.01
CA PRO A 38 16.04 -2.10 4.08
C PRO A 38 16.51 -0.85 3.32
N ASP A 39 17.80 -0.52 3.47
CA ASP A 39 18.40 0.62 2.75
C ASP A 39 18.45 0.40 1.23
N GLU A 40 18.49 -0.85 0.78
CA GLU A 40 18.53 -1.23 -0.63
C GLU A 40 17.32 -2.09 -0.99
N TYR A 41 16.58 -1.66 -2.00
CA TYR A 41 15.42 -2.37 -2.55
C TYR A 41 15.29 -2.06 -4.04
N TRP A 42 14.53 -2.89 -4.75
CA TRP A 42 14.25 -2.70 -6.18
C TRP A 42 13.00 -1.85 -6.39
N VAL A 43 13.01 -1.00 -7.42
CA VAL A 43 11.81 -0.29 -7.88
C VAL A 43 11.46 -0.75 -9.27
N PHE A 44 10.31 -1.38 -9.42
CA PHE A 44 9.79 -1.84 -10.71
C PHE A 44 9.33 -0.67 -11.58
N ASP A 45 9.44 -0.86 -12.88
CA ASP A 45 8.80 -0.03 -13.89
C ASP A 45 7.98 -0.92 -14.82
N PHE A 46 6.71 -1.11 -14.50
CA PHE A 46 5.79 -1.93 -15.29
C PHE A 46 5.09 -1.17 -16.42
N SER A 47 5.47 0.09 -16.69
CA SER A 47 4.85 0.91 -17.74
C SER A 47 4.96 0.32 -19.15
N ARG A 48 5.85 -0.66 -19.34
CA ARG A 48 6.06 -1.39 -20.60
C ARG A 48 5.56 -2.84 -20.57
N GLY A 49 4.84 -3.25 -19.52
CA GLY A 49 4.37 -4.60 -19.29
C GLY A 49 5.18 -5.40 -18.28
N PRO A 50 4.89 -6.70 -18.15
CA PRO A 50 5.58 -7.59 -17.22
C PRO A 50 7.09 -7.61 -17.48
N GLN A 51 7.87 -7.66 -16.41
CA GLN A 51 9.32 -7.80 -16.48
C GLN A 51 9.69 -9.28 -16.28
N SER A 52 9.83 -10.04 -17.38
CA SER A 52 10.14 -11.48 -17.35
C SER A 52 11.61 -11.79 -17.09
N ASP A 53 12.50 -10.84 -17.37
CA ASP A 53 13.96 -11.02 -17.28
C ASP A 53 14.52 -10.46 -15.96
N PHE A 54 13.64 -10.38 -14.96
CA PHE A 54 13.97 -9.79 -13.68
C PHE A 54 14.71 -10.80 -12.80
N GLU A 55 16.02 -10.64 -12.69
CA GLU A 55 16.84 -11.25 -11.65
C GLU A 55 17.06 -10.23 -10.51
N SER A 56 16.12 -10.15 -9.59
CA SER A 56 16.32 -9.35 -8.40
C SER A 56 17.19 -10.07 -7.39
N HIS A 57 18.30 -9.45 -7.03
CA HIS A 57 19.07 -9.84 -5.85
C HIS A 57 18.46 -9.23 -4.56
N HIS A 58 17.45 -8.37 -4.69
CA HIS A 58 16.77 -7.71 -3.57
C HIS A 58 15.52 -8.50 -3.18
N GLN A 59 15.40 -8.79 -1.90
CA GLN A 59 14.21 -9.43 -1.32
C GLN A 59 13.05 -8.43 -1.17
N TYR A 60 13.33 -7.12 -1.26
CA TYR A 60 12.36 -6.06 -1.13
C TYR A 60 12.26 -5.26 -2.42
N SER A 61 11.03 -4.85 -2.73
CA SER A 61 10.77 -4.10 -3.96
C SER A 61 9.59 -3.14 -3.79
N ILE A 62 9.46 -2.21 -4.73
CA ILE A 62 8.33 -1.28 -4.84
C ILE A 62 7.75 -1.39 -6.26
N GLY A 63 6.45 -1.67 -6.35
CA GLY A 63 5.63 -1.43 -7.52
C GLY A 63 4.92 -0.07 -7.36
N LYS A 64 5.01 0.77 -8.39
CA LYS A 64 4.61 2.17 -8.29
C LYS A 64 3.09 2.36 -8.16
N TYR A 65 2.72 3.40 -7.45
CA TYR A 65 1.37 3.93 -7.39
C TYR A 65 1.01 4.66 -8.70
N ASP A 66 -0.29 4.62 -9.09
CA ASP A 66 -0.81 5.33 -10.26
C ASP A 66 -0.04 4.97 -11.56
N GLU A 67 0.20 3.66 -11.76
CA GLU A 67 1.02 3.17 -12.85
C GLU A 67 0.19 2.37 -13.85
N ARG A 68 0.24 2.75 -15.12
CA ARG A 68 -0.33 1.93 -16.19
C ARG A 68 0.57 0.72 -16.43
N ARG A 69 -0.01 -0.50 -16.32
CA ARG A 69 0.69 -1.78 -16.43
C ARG A 69 0.08 -2.64 -17.54
N PRO A 70 0.42 -2.40 -18.81
CA PRO A 70 -0.13 -3.17 -19.92
C PRO A 70 0.24 -4.65 -19.78
N ASP A 71 -0.68 -5.54 -20.18
CA ASP A 71 -0.50 -6.99 -20.26
C ASP A 71 -0.18 -7.71 -18.91
N MET A 72 -0.32 -7.02 -17.77
CA MET A 72 -0.09 -7.64 -16.46
C MET A 72 -1.34 -8.29 -15.86
N TYR A 73 -2.51 -7.73 -16.10
CA TYR A 73 -3.77 -8.12 -15.48
C TYR A 73 -4.62 -8.94 -16.45
N THR A 74 -4.21 -10.20 -16.69
CA THR A 74 -4.81 -11.09 -17.70
C THR A 74 -5.90 -12.00 -17.14
N MET A 75 -6.11 -12.05 -15.82
CA MET A 75 -7.13 -12.86 -15.17
C MET A 75 -8.53 -12.35 -15.47
N PRO A 76 -9.56 -13.22 -15.48
CA PRO A 76 -10.95 -12.84 -15.78
C PRO A 76 -11.50 -11.70 -14.91
N LEU A 77 -11.06 -11.61 -13.65
CA LEU A 77 -11.38 -10.54 -12.70
C LEU A 77 -11.17 -9.14 -13.29
N PHE A 78 -10.16 -8.95 -14.13
CA PHE A 78 -9.83 -7.64 -14.68
C PHE A 78 -10.57 -7.31 -16.00
N GLY A 79 -11.35 -8.24 -16.54
CA GLY A 79 -12.18 -8.03 -17.73
C GLY A 79 -11.41 -7.72 -19.03
N GLY A 80 -10.08 -7.85 -19.02
CA GLY A 80 -9.21 -7.58 -20.18
C GLY A 80 -8.97 -6.10 -20.50
N GLU A 81 -9.60 -5.18 -19.78
CA GLU A 81 -9.52 -3.73 -20.05
C GLU A 81 -8.78 -2.96 -18.95
N ARG A 82 -8.90 -3.42 -17.69
CA ARG A 82 -8.27 -2.76 -16.54
C ARG A 82 -6.77 -2.98 -16.55
N ASN A 83 -6.01 -1.90 -16.55
CA ASN A 83 -4.55 -1.96 -16.58
C ASN A 83 -3.85 -0.81 -15.85
N HIS A 84 -4.60 -0.04 -15.07
CA HIS A 84 -4.09 1.09 -14.31
C HIS A 84 -4.09 0.74 -12.82
N HIS A 85 -2.91 0.55 -12.25
CA HIS A 85 -2.73 0.16 -10.85
C HIS A 85 -2.90 1.35 -9.91
N VAL A 86 -3.80 1.23 -8.95
CA VAL A 86 -4.17 2.29 -7.99
C VAL A 86 -3.78 1.86 -6.58
N GLY A 87 -2.50 1.77 -6.33
CA GLY A 87 -1.94 1.36 -5.05
C GLY A 87 -0.43 1.33 -5.10
N LEU A 88 0.20 1.15 -3.95
CA LEU A 88 1.62 0.92 -3.80
C LEU A 88 1.83 -0.56 -3.46
N ASP A 89 2.60 -1.27 -4.29
CA ASP A 89 2.99 -2.64 -3.97
C ASP A 89 4.35 -2.64 -3.27
N ILE A 90 4.41 -3.21 -2.08
CA ILE A 90 5.63 -3.36 -1.31
C ILE A 90 6.00 -4.83 -1.27
N GLY A 91 6.87 -5.26 -2.18
CA GLY A 91 7.38 -6.63 -2.23
C GLY A 91 8.31 -6.90 -1.06
N ALA A 92 8.06 -7.99 -0.35
CA ALA A 92 8.88 -8.46 0.76
C ALA A 92 8.60 -9.96 1.01
N PRO A 93 9.46 -10.69 1.74
CA PRO A 93 9.22 -12.10 2.05
C PRO A 93 7.88 -12.34 2.74
N ALA A 94 7.22 -13.46 2.44
CA ALA A 94 6.04 -13.89 3.18
C ALA A 94 6.34 -13.95 4.68
N GLY A 95 5.39 -13.51 5.50
CA GLY A 95 5.56 -13.38 6.95
C GLY A 95 6.21 -12.07 7.41
N THR A 96 6.57 -11.15 6.50
CA THR A 96 7.01 -9.81 6.86
C THR A 96 5.89 -9.07 7.60
N GLU A 97 6.24 -8.39 8.70
CA GLU A 97 5.30 -7.63 9.52
C GLU A 97 4.75 -6.40 8.78
N VAL A 98 3.44 -6.20 8.90
CA VAL A 98 2.71 -5.04 8.38
C VAL A 98 2.19 -4.22 9.55
N PHE A 99 2.47 -2.91 9.53
CA PHE A 99 2.16 -1.99 10.62
C PHE A 99 1.09 -0.98 10.19
N ALA A 100 0.36 -0.47 11.17
CA ALA A 100 -0.62 0.59 10.99
C ALA A 100 0.06 1.87 10.48
N PHE A 101 -0.46 2.42 9.41
CA PHE A 101 0.00 3.65 8.78
C PHE A 101 -0.10 4.88 9.69
N ALA A 102 -1.21 4.99 10.43
CA ALA A 102 -1.54 6.08 11.34
C ALA A 102 -2.46 5.55 12.45
N ASP A 103 -2.75 6.35 13.46
CA ASP A 103 -3.81 6.06 14.43
C ASP A 103 -5.15 5.88 13.70
N GLY A 104 -5.95 4.89 14.12
CA GLY A 104 -7.21 4.60 13.45
C GLY A 104 -8.00 3.46 14.08
N LYS A 105 -8.93 2.95 13.34
CA LYS A 105 -9.74 1.78 13.70
C LYS A 105 -9.91 0.82 12.52
N ILE A 106 -10.18 -0.43 12.78
CA ILE A 106 -10.57 -1.41 11.77
C ILE A 106 -11.94 -1.01 11.21
N HIS A 107 -11.99 -0.72 9.91
CA HIS A 107 -13.24 -0.45 9.19
C HIS A 107 -13.91 -1.74 8.77
N SER A 108 -13.18 -2.60 8.09
CA SER A 108 -13.63 -3.90 7.62
C SER A 108 -12.45 -4.83 7.37
N PHE A 109 -12.72 -6.12 7.28
CA PHE A 109 -11.73 -7.13 6.91
C PHE A 109 -12.44 -8.36 6.35
N GLY A 110 -11.72 -9.17 5.58
CA GLY A 110 -12.25 -10.39 4.99
C GLY A 110 -11.33 -10.98 3.94
N ILE A 111 -11.83 -11.97 3.21
CA ILE A 111 -11.08 -12.68 2.17
C ILE A 111 -11.73 -12.36 0.83
N ASN A 112 -10.95 -11.85 -0.11
CA ASN A 112 -11.32 -11.67 -1.50
C ASN A 112 -10.78 -12.89 -2.27
N GLU A 113 -11.63 -13.91 -2.48
CA GLU A 113 -11.23 -15.27 -2.86
C GLU A 113 -10.92 -15.45 -4.35
N GLU A 114 -11.33 -14.51 -5.22
CA GLU A 114 -11.14 -14.64 -6.66
C GLU A 114 -9.65 -14.66 -7.02
N ASP A 115 -9.26 -15.51 -7.96
CA ASP A 115 -7.90 -15.57 -8.49
C ASP A 115 -7.47 -14.20 -9.03
N GLY A 116 -6.35 -13.70 -8.56
CA GLY A 116 -5.85 -12.37 -8.88
C GLY A 116 -6.40 -11.25 -8.01
N SER A 117 -7.31 -11.55 -7.07
CA SER A 117 -7.77 -10.59 -6.06
C SER A 117 -6.78 -10.48 -4.89
N TYR A 118 -7.18 -9.78 -3.83
CA TYR A 118 -6.30 -9.48 -2.70
C TYR A 118 -6.09 -10.63 -1.71
N GLY A 119 -6.89 -11.71 -1.77
CA GLY A 119 -6.91 -12.66 -0.67
C GLY A 119 -7.34 -12.02 0.65
N PRO A 120 -6.70 -12.36 1.79
CA PRO A 120 -6.97 -11.73 3.07
C PRO A 120 -6.65 -10.24 3.05
N THR A 121 -7.59 -9.42 3.50
CA THR A 121 -7.57 -7.94 3.38
C THR A 121 -8.06 -7.30 4.67
N ILE A 122 -7.43 -6.20 5.05
CA ILE A 122 -7.87 -5.31 6.13
C ILE A 122 -8.04 -3.92 5.56
N ILE A 123 -9.16 -3.27 5.87
CA ILE A 123 -9.37 -1.84 5.61
C ILE A 123 -9.45 -1.12 6.94
N THR A 124 -8.68 -0.05 7.05
CA THR A 124 -8.64 0.81 8.23
C THR A 124 -9.27 2.17 7.92
N GLU A 125 -9.85 2.79 8.94
CA GLU A 125 -10.39 4.16 8.88
C GLU A 125 -9.53 5.07 9.73
N HIS A 126 -9.20 6.23 9.18
CA HIS A 126 -8.37 7.24 9.79
C HIS A 126 -9.04 8.62 9.73
N THR A 127 -8.78 9.44 10.73
CA THR A 127 -9.27 10.82 10.76
C THR A 127 -8.09 11.75 11.03
N VAL A 128 -7.91 12.74 10.18
CA VAL A 128 -6.83 13.73 10.29
C VAL A 128 -7.39 15.14 10.29
N SER A 129 -6.73 16.02 11.01
CA SER A 129 -7.04 17.44 11.00
C SER A 129 -6.05 18.15 10.08
N LEU A 130 -6.53 18.63 8.94
CA LEU A 130 -5.72 19.33 7.96
C LEU A 130 -5.83 20.85 8.16
N PRO A 131 -4.70 21.60 8.17
CA PRO A 131 -4.76 23.05 8.16
C PRO A 131 -5.26 23.54 6.80
N VAL A 132 -6.33 24.32 6.81
CA VAL A 132 -6.89 24.95 5.61
C VAL A 132 -6.78 26.47 5.76
N SER A 133 -6.18 27.12 4.78
CA SER A 133 -6.09 28.58 4.71
C SER A 133 -7.32 29.15 4.02
N VAL A 134 -8.12 29.92 4.74
CA VAL A 134 -9.27 30.66 4.17
C VAL A 134 -9.01 32.15 4.34
N GLY A 135 -8.52 32.79 3.29
CA GLY A 135 -8.05 34.19 3.36
C GLY A 135 -6.85 34.31 4.30
N SER A 136 -6.91 35.21 5.28
CA SER A 136 -5.87 35.44 6.31
C SER A 136 -6.03 34.54 7.55
N SER A 137 -7.06 33.69 7.60
CA SER A 137 -7.36 32.84 8.75
C SER A 137 -6.95 31.40 8.48
N GLN A 138 -6.28 30.75 9.44
CA GLN A 138 -6.08 29.31 9.44
C GLN A 138 -7.25 28.64 10.17
N LYS A 139 -7.85 27.66 9.50
CA LYS A 139 -8.86 26.77 10.08
C LYS A 139 -8.35 25.33 10.00
N SER A 140 -8.90 24.47 10.83
CA SER A 140 -8.67 23.04 10.75
C SER A 140 -9.90 22.38 10.15
N GLU A 141 -9.71 21.55 9.12
CA GLU A 141 -10.75 20.71 8.53
C GLU A 141 -10.44 19.26 8.85
N VAL A 142 -11.46 18.54 9.31
CA VAL A 142 -11.35 17.12 9.62
C VAL A 142 -11.64 16.32 8.35
N GLN A 143 -10.67 15.52 7.93
CA GLN A 143 -10.79 14.63 6.79
C GLN A 143 -10.73 13.18 7.25
N THR A 144 -11.71 12.38 6.81
CA THR A 144 -11.66 10.91 6.97
C THR A 144 -11.13 10.29 5.69
N PHE A 145 -10.29 9.27 5.82
CA PHE A 145 -9.80 8.45 4.71
C PHE A 145 -9.64 7.01 5.16
N TRP A 146 -9.58 6.11 4.19
CA TRP A 146 -9.46 4.67 4.41
C TRP A 146 -8.17 4.16 3.76
N VAL A 147 -7.60 3.13 4.37
CA VAL A 147 -6.38 2.47 3.86
C VAL A 147 -6.66 0.97 3.77
N LEU A 148 -6.52 0.43 2.55
CA LEU A 148 -6.58 -1.00 2.28
C LEU A 148 -5.17 -1.60 2.39
N TYR A 149 -5.09 -2.70 3.11
CA TYR A 149 -3.94 -3.60 3.20
C TYR A 149 -4.33 -4.95 2.61
N GLY A 150 -3.83 -5.26 1.41
CA GLY A 150 -4.14 -6.48 0.68
C GLY A 150 -3.00 -7.49 0.66
N HIS A 151 -3.26 -8.71 0.21
CA HIS A 151 -2.32 -9.82 0.09
C HIS A 151 -1.73 -10.27 1.43
N LEU A 152 -2.56 -10.23 2.47
CA LEU A 152 -2.14 -10.56 3.83
C LEU A 152 -2.12 -12.07 4.07
N ARG A 153 -1.45 -12.49 5.14
CA ARG A 153 -1.51 -13.84 5.66
C ARG A 153 -2.87 -14.08 6.32
N LEU A 154 -3.46 -15.24 6.09
CA LEU A 154 -4.83 -15.55 6.51
C LEU A 154 -5.04 -15.39 8.03
N ASP A 155 -4.10 -15.86 8.85
CA ASP A 155 -4.18 -15.76 10.30
C ASP A 155 -4.06 -14.31 10.84
N SER A 156 -3.73 -13.34 9.99
CA SER A 156 -3.76 -11.93 10.35
C SER A 156 -5.18 -11.41 10.60
N LEU A 157 -6.20 -12.13 10.15
CA LEU A 157 -7.61 -11.77 10.38
C LEU A 157 -8.14 -12.33 11.71
N ASP A 158 -7.41 -13.24 12.37
CA ASP A 158 -7.85 -13.89 13.58
C ASP A 158 -7.98 -12.91 14.74
N GLY A 159 -9.17 -12.90 15.35
CA GLY A 159 -9.45 -12.05 16.53
C GLY A 159 -9.58 -10.56 16.22
N LEU A 160 -9.65 -10.15 14.97
CA LEU A 160 -9.98 -8.77 14.60
C LEU A 160 -11.47 -8.48 14.85
N GLU A 161 -11.75 -7.24 15.23
CA GLU A 161 -13.11 -6.73 15.40
C GLU A 161 -13.28 -5.41 14.65
N VAL A 162 -14.40 -5.24 13.97
CA VAL A 162 -14.76 -3.95 13.34
C VAL A 162 -14.90 -2.89 14.43
N GLY A 163 -14.28 -1.74 14.23
CA GLY A 163 -14.22 -0.67 15.22
C GLY A 163 -13.07 -0.81 16.24
N GLN A 164 -12.29 -1.89 16.23
CA GLN A 164 -11.10 -2.05 17.05
C GLN A 164 -10.10 -0.92 16.77
N ILE A 165 -9.70 -0.20 17.82
CA ILE A 165 -8.77 0.94 17.77
C ILE A 165 -7.33 0.42 17.81
N PHE A 166 -6.46 1.08 17.05
CA PHE A 166 -5.02 0.84 17.05
C PHE A 166 -4.25 2.16 16.93
N SER A 167 -2.97 2.13 17.31
CA SER A 167 -2.06 3.26 17.14
C SER A 167 -1.15 3.10 15.94
N ALA A 168 -0.66 4.22 15.40
CA ALA A 168 0.39 4.24 14.38
C ALA A 168 1.56 3.35 14.79
N GLY A 169 2.05 2.52 13.87
CA GLY A 169 3.12 1.57 14.11
C GLY A 169 2.73 0.32 14.91
N GLN A 170 1.49 0.16 15.29
CA GLN A 170 1.01 -1.12 15.80
C GLN A 170 1.01 -2.15 14.68
N ARG A 171 1.52 -3.36 14.93
CA ARG A 171 1.44 -4.44 13.95
C ARG A 171 -0.02 -4.84 13.73
N LEU A 172 -0.46 -4.79 12.48
CA LEU A 172 -1.81 -5.17 12.06
C LEU A 172 -1.84 -6.58 11.48
N ALA A 173 -0.80 -6.97 10.72
CA ALA A 173 -0.84 -8.15 9.87
C ALA A 173 0.57 -8.67 9.56
N PHE A 174 0.60 -9.69 8.69
CA PHE A 174 1.78 -10.17 8.01
C PHE A 174 1.50 -10.32 6.51
N ILE A 175 2.52 -10.17 5.68
CA ILE A 175 2.42 -10.44 4.23
C ILE A 175 2.17 -11.93 4.01
N GLY A 176 1.18 -12.27 3.19
CA GLY A 176 0.78 -13.63 2.84
C GLY A 176 1.71 -14.29 1.83
N ALA A 177 1.74 -15.61 1.86
CA ALA A 177 2.38 -16.40 0.82
C ALA A 177 1.45 -16.55 -0.40
N GLU A 178 2.01 -16.87 -1.56
CA GLU A 178 1.30 -16.94 -2.85
C GLU A 178 0.03 -17.81 -2.80
N HIS A 179 0.04 -18.91 -2.05
CA HIS A 179 -1.09 -19.85 -1.96
C HIS A 179 -2.30 -19.30 -1.17
N GLU A 180 -2.16 -18.18 -0.47
CA GLU A 180 -3.22 -17.59 0.38
C GLU A 180 -3.55 -16.14 0.03
N ASN A 181 -2.73 -15.47 -0.78
CA ASN A 181 -2.76 -14.04 -1.01
C ASN A 181 -3.41 -13.63 -2.36
N GLY A 182 -4.17 -14.51 -2.99
CA GLY A 182 -4.75 -14.29 -4.32
C GLY A 182 -3.89 -14.77 -5.47
N GLY A 183 -2.79 -15.51 -5.20
CA GLY A 183 -1.93 -16.11 -6.23
C GLY A 183 -0.80 -15.21 -6.71
N TRP A 184 -0.46 -14.17 -5.96
CA TRP A 184 0.60 -13.23 -6.31
C TRP A 184 1.91 -13.53 -5.58
N PRO A 185 3.07 -13.17 -6.16
CA PRO A 185 4.33 -13.12 -5.41
C PRO A 185 4.15 -12.31 -4.12
N PRO A 186 4.76 -12.71 -2.99
CA PRO A 186 4.54 -12.06 -1.71
C PRO A 186 4.81 -10.55 -1.74
N HIS A 187 3.80 -9.76 -1.43
CA HIS A 187 3.86 -8.30 -1.33
C HIS A 187 2.68 -7.77 -0.51
N LEU A 188 2.78 -6.53 -0.05
CA LEU A 188 1.66 -5.76 0.48
C LEU A 188 1.14 -4.83 -0.61
N HIS A 189 -0.14 -4.93 -0.96
CA HIS A 189 -0.83 -3.87 -1.70
C HIS A 189 -1.37 -2.86 -0.70
N LEU A 190 -0.95 -1.60 -0.82
CA LEU A 190 -1.37 -0.49 0.04
C LEU A 190 -2.10 0.56 -0.80
N GLN A 191 -3.37 0.81 -0.50
CA GLN A 191 -4.19 1.77 -1.23
C GLN A 191 -4.93 2.71 -0.31
N LEU A 192 -4.91 4.01 -0.62
CA LEU A 192 -5.67 5.03 0.10
C LEU A 192 -6.94 5.38 -0.66
N SER A 193 -8.02 5.63 0.08
CA SER A 193 -9.30 6.13 -0.47
C SER A 193 -9.85 7.26 0.38
N VAL A 194 -10.40 8.27 -0.27
CA VAL A 194 -11.19 9.34 0.37
C VAL A 194 -12.69 9.03 0.33
N ASN A 195 -13.07 7.97 -0.39
CA ASN A 195 -14.42 7.45 -0.40
C ASN A 195 -14.51 6.24 0.52
N GLU A 196 -15.57 6.16 1.30
CA GLU A 196 -15.82 5.03 2.18
C GLU A 196 -15.96 3.72 1.37
N PRO A 197 -15.16 2.69 1.68
CA PRO A 197 -15.26 1.40 1.03
C PRO A 197 -16.58 0.69 1.34
N VAL A 198 -17.06 -0.10 0.38
CA VAL A 198 -18.17 -1.01 0.60
C VAL A 198 -17.62 -2.40 0.88
N GLY A 199 -17.70 -2.85 2.15
CA GLY A 199 -17.11 -4.11 2.57
C GLY A 199 -15.59 -4.01 2.73
N ASN A 200 -14.88 -5.07 2.34
CA ASN A 200 -13.43 -5.24 2.50
C ASN A 200 -12.68 -5.15 1.16
N ASP A 201 -13.20 -4.41 0.20
CA ASP A 201 -12.64 -4.29 -1.14
C ASP A 201 -12.57 -2.84 -1.63
N LEU A 202 -11.57 -2.55 -2.45
CA LEU A 202 -11.39 -1.34 -3.26
C LEU A 202 -10.82 -1.75 -4.62
N PRO A 203 -11.22 -1.10 -5.73
CA PRO A 203 -10.63 -1.41 -7.03
C PRO A 203 -9.14 -1.07 -7.03
N GLY A 204 -8.26 -2.07 -7.03
CA GLY A 204 -6.80 -1.87 -7.10
C GLY A 204 -6.28 -1.67 -8.50
N VAL A 205 -7.09 -2.06 -9.49
CA VAL A 205 -6.81 -1.88 -10.92
C VAL A 205 -8.06 -1.36 -11.61
N VAL A 206 -7.94 -0.24 -12.31
CA VAL A 206 -9.01 0.43 -13.06
C VAL A 206 -8.66 0.55 -14.55
#